data_9d66eed27d5534c30f2b5e5598ca3559
#
_entry.id   9d66eed27d5534c30f2b5e5598ca3559
#
_cell.length_a   1.000
_cell.length_b   1.000
_cell.length_c   1.000
_cell.angle_alpha   90.00
_cell.angle_beta   90.00
_cell.angle_gamma   90.00
#
_symmetry.space_group_name_H-M   'P 1'
#
loop_
_entity.id
_entity.type
_entity.pdbx_description
1 polymer ?
#
loop_
_entity_poly.entity_id
_entity_poly.type
_entity_poly.pdbx_seq_one_letter_code
_entity_poly.pdbx_strand_id
1 'polypeptide(L)'
;MKILQISDIHWTKRRHWEEDYPGMKSKFRDDIKEYIEAGNQIDYVFICGDVVFKGIKEEYDKALNYIDDLCGIIGCSRKEVFVVPGNHDLKRDFAAHQQREMMNAALAFEPSNNSFLDNVILKSKELRKTQFDAFKDYNDFAKVFLCHEKVMDKCINGGDDAITDNDELFYHTLLSKKVGDFTVSVRGVNTALNCDAWDWNEKYKDGHLQILPQRAYVLEKEEKQEVRILMGHHPTSFLTSRTKVEEYLNCHYHIQLFGHVHIQNIQGDNYVRVLSGALNPPPDKKEPEKYKPIYNIVELSPLDETHIKVTGESQIWDRNKFIRYDEGCFEKVIEIELNKNKWESPKMIRHDNIDVRGVKFAFLQRGDRVSFFDKIDDVPFTPKAEKPEYDQCLDFLDAVEKAGKLSQLNELMK
;
A
#
# COMPACT_ATOMS: atom_id res chain seq x y z
N MET A 1 21.90 8.26 4.07
CA MET A 1 21.27 6.93 4.19
C MET A 1 20.81 6.52 2.81
N LYS A 2 21.19 5.32 2.37
CA LYS A 2 20.83 4.81 1.03
C LYS A 2 19.97 3.56 1.13
N ILE A 3 18.91 3.51 0.35
CA ILE A 3 17.91 2.45 0.30
C ILE A 3 17.88 1.87 -1.11
N LEU A 4 18.09 0.57 -1.24
CA LEU A 4 17.78 -0.17 -2.46
C LEU A 4 16.29 -0.49 -2.48
N GLN A 5 15.54 0.14 -3.40
CA GLN A 5 14.12 -0.13 -3.61
C GLN A 5 13.95 -1.09 -4.80
N ILE A 6 13.31 -2.22 -4.54
CA ILE A 6 12.90 -3.19 -5.56
C ILE A 6 11.44 -3.55 -5.38
N SER A 7 10.77 -3.97 -6.45
CA SER A 7 9.38 -4.41 -6.44
C SER A 7 9.15 -5.42 -7.55
N ASP A 8 8.06 -6.18 -7.43
CA ASP A 8 7.58 -7.05 -8.51
C ASP A 8 8.68 -8.00 -9.02
N ILE A 9 9.29 -8.74 -8.08
CA ILE A 9 10.37 -9.69 -8.35
C ILE A 9 9.81 -10.94 -9.03
N HIS A 10 8.56 -11.33 -8.66
CA HIS A 10 7.83 -12.44 -9.25
C HIS A 10 8.62 -13.75 -9.29
N TRP A 11 9.16 -14.20 -8.16
CA TRP A 11 9.86 -15.47 -8.11
C TRP A 11 8.93 -16.61 -8.48
N THR A 12 9.23 -17.34 -9.55
CA THR A 12 8.36 -18.41 -10.06
C THR A 12 9.13 -19.68 -10.33
N LYS A 13 8.44 -20.84 -10.25
CA LYS A 13 8.94 -22.14 -10.70
C LYS A 13 8.97 -22.30 -12.22
N ARG A 14 8.24 -21.48 -12.99
CA ARG A 14 8.14 -21.63 -14.44
C ARG A 14 9.36 -21.03 -15.13
N ARG A 15 10.04 -21.83 -15.93
CA ARG A 15 11.21 -21.44 -16.72
C ARG A 15 10.96 -20.29 -17.70
N HIS A 16 9.69 -20.08 -18.14
CA HIS A 16 9.34 -19.12 -19.20
C HIS A 16 9.68 -17.65 -18.87
N TRP A 17 9.68 -17.25 -17.59
CA TRP A 17 10.02 -15.88 -17.20
C TRP A 17 11.53 -15.62 -17.21
N GLU A 18 12.35 -16.66 -17.08
CA GLU A 18 13.81 -16.55 -17.21
C GLU A 18 14.25 -16.45 -18.69
N GLU A 19 13.36 -16.81 -19.64
CA GLU A 19 13.63 -16.73 -21.07
C GLU A 19 13.47 -15.29 -21.60
N ASP A 20 12.61 -14.46 -20.99
CA ASP A 20 12.35 -13.12 -21.47
C ASP A 20 13.49 -12.14 -21.14
N TYR A 21 14.11 -12.32 -19.97
CA TYR A 21 15.28 -11.55 -19.54
C TYR A 21 16.41 -12.48 -19.06
N PRO A 22 17.07 -13.20 -19.99
CA PRO A 22 18.05 -14.22 -19.64
C PRO A 22 19.20 -13.62 -18.79
N GLY A 23 19.45 -14.24 -17.63
CA GLY A 23 20.52 -13.81 -16.73
C GLY A 23 20.29 -12.51 -15.98
N MET A 24 19.11 -11.87 -16.10
CA MET A 24 18.80 -10.60 -15.45
C MET A 24 19.06 -10.62 -13.93
N LYS A 25 18.64 -11.67 -13.24
CA LYS A 25 18.85 -11.81 -11.79
C LYS A 25 20.32 -11.87 -11.40
N SER A 26 21.15 -12.53 -12.21
CA SER A 26 22.61 -12.53 -12.00
C SER A 26 23.19 -11.15 -12.26
N LYS A 27 22.79 -10.52 -13.37
CA LYS A 27 23.25 -9.19 -13.76
C LYS A 27 22.84 -8.09 -12.78
N PHE A 28 21.67 -8.22 -12.18
CA PHE A 28 21.26 -7.32 -11.10
C PHE A 28 22.21 -7.43 -9.89
N ARG A 29 22.60 -8.65 -9.49
CA ARG A 29 23.58 -8.84 -8.41
C ARG A 29 24.97 -8.34 -8.79
N ASP A 30 25.39 -8.58 -10.03
CA ASP A 30 26.67 -8.07 -10.55
C ASP A 30 26.70 -6.54 -10.50
N ASP A 31 25.61 -5.88 -10.91
CA ASP A 31 25.49 -4.41 -10.92
C ASP A 31 25.52 -3.82 -9.51
N ILE A 32 24.77 -4.42 -8.55
CA ILE A 32 24.85 -4.04 -7.13
C ILE A 32 26.26 -4.25 -6.57
N LYS A 33 26.92 -5.34 -6.95
CA LYS A 33 28.29 -5.63 -6.53
C LYS A 33 29.27 -4.56 -7.05
N GLU A 34 29.17 -4.21 -8.33
CA GLU A 34 29.98 -3.14 -8.95
C GLU A 34 29.72 -1.79 -8.25
N TYR A 35 28.46 -1.49 -7.90
CA TYR A 35 28.10 -0.29 -7.16
C TYR A 35 28.78 -0.23 -5.78
N ILE A 36 28.83 -1.34 -5.04
CA ILE A 36 29.50 -1.44 -3.74
C ILE A 36 31.02 -1.38 -3.89
N GLU A 37 31.60 -2.09 -4.87
CA GLU A 37 33.04 -2.11 -5.15
C GLU A 37 33.57 -0.73 -5.59
N ALA A 38 32.70 0.11 -6.18
CA ALA A 38 33.01 1.51 -6.48
C ALA A 38 33.06 2.43 -5.24
N GLY A 39 32.89 1.88 -4.01
CA GLY A 39 32.99 2.60 -2.75
C GLY A 39 31.65 3.17 -2.28
N ASN A 40 30.54 2.82 -2.93
CA ASN A 40 29.21 3.19 -2.47
C ASN A 40 28.72 2.26 -1.35
N GLN A 41 27.67 2.70 -0.63
CA GLN A 41 27.05 1.94 0.45
C GLN A 41 25.53 1.88 0.22
N ILE A 42 24.92 0.76 0.56
CA ILE A 42 23.48 0.59 0.69
C ILE A 42 23.20 0.20 2.14
N ASP A 43 22.33 0.93 2.81
CA ASP A 43 22.03 0.73 4.23
C ASP A 43 20.84 -0.20 4.44
N TYR A 44 19.85 -0.15 3.53
CA TYR A 44 18.60 -0.89 3.64
C TYR A 44 18.12 -1.41 2.28
N VAL A 45 17.37 -2.51 2.30
CA VAL A 45 16.68 -3.07 1.13
C VAL A 45 15.19 -3.03 1.38
N PHE A 46 14.44 -2.33 0.53
CA PHE A 46 13.00 -2.20 0.62
C PHE A 46 12.34 -2.90 -0.56
N ILE A 47 11.48 -3.89 -0.26
CA ILE A 47 10.76 -4.71 -1.25
C ILE A 47 9.28 -4.35 -1.22
N CYS A 48 8.83 -3.64 -2.26
CA CYS A 48 7.49 -3.06 -2.34
C CYS A 48 6.46 -4.04 -2.95
N GLY A 49 6.43 -5.28 -2.46
CA GLY A 49 5.43 -6.29 -2.81
C GLY A 49 5.74 -7.11 -4.06
N ASP A 50 4.90 -8.11 -4.29
CA ASP A 50 5.00 -9.07 -5.38
C ASP A 50 6.37 -9.77 -5.42
N VAL A 51 6.78 -10.27 -4.24
CA VAL A 51 8.03 -11.01 -4.06
C VAL A 51 8.01 -12.27 -4.89
N VAL A 52 6.89 -12.99 -4.86
CA VAL A 52 6.69 -14.25 -5.58
C VAL A 52 5.52 -14.14 -6.56
N PHE A 53 5.30 -15.16 -7.38
CA PHE A 53 4.25 -15.12 -8.40
C PHE A 53 2.95 -15.81 -7.97
N LYS A 54 3.02 -16.85 -7.13
CA LYS A 54 1.85 -17.66 -6.74
C LYS A 54 1.55 -17.64 -5.23
N GLY A 55 2.33 -16.92 -4.43
CA GLY A 55 2.18 -16.89 -2.98
C GLY A 55 2.40 -18.25 -2.31
N ILE A 56 3.28 -19.11 -2.82
CA ILE A 56 3.54 -20.45 -2.29
C ILE A 56 4.92 -20.55 -1.65
N LYS A 57 5.01 -21.38 -0.60
CA LYS A 57 6.22 -21.55 0.21
C LYS A 57 7.50 -21.79 -0.61
N GLU A 58 7.44 -22.66 -1.62
CA GLU A 58 8.64 -23.02 -2.39
C GLU A 58 9.19 -21.87 -3.25
N GLU A 59 8.37 -20.88 -3.59
CA GLU A 59 8.82 -19.67 -4.24
C GLU A 59 9.48 -18.74 -3.23
N TYR A 60 8.91 -18.62 -2.02
CA TYR A 60 9.50 -17.83 -0.92
C TYR A 60 10.84 -18.39 -0.44
N ASP A 61 11.00 -19.72 -0.34
CA ASP A 61 12.28 -20.33 0.01
C ASP A 61 13.40 -19.91 -0.97
N LYS A 62 13.08 -19.79 -2.26
CA LYS A 62 14.03 -19.31 -3.28
C LYS A 62 14.27 -17.80 -3.19
N ALA A 63 13.20 -17.03 -2.96
CA ALA A 63 13.30 -15.59 -2.78
C ALA A 63 14.19 -15.26 -1.58
N LEU A 64 14.03 -15.98 -0.47
CA LEU A 64 14.82 -15.78 0.73
C LEU A 64 16.31 -16.04 0.50
N ASN A 65 16.66 -17.14 -0.18
CA ASN A 65 18.04 -17.43 -0.52
C ASN A 65 18.67 -16.31 -1.38
N TYR A 66 17.92 -15.78 -2.32
CA TYR A 66 18.42 -14.68 -3.15
C TYR A 66 18.58 -13.37 -2.36
N ILE A 67 17.67 -13.08 -1.45
CA ILE A 67 17.76 -11.91 -0.57
C ILE A 67 18.99 -12.05 0.34
N ASP A 68 19.24 -13.25 0.87
CA ASP A 68 20.44 -13.52 1.68
C ASP A 68 21.74 -13.31 0.87
N ASP A 69 21.79 -13.79 -0.38
CA ASP A 69 22.92 -13.54 -1.29
C ASP A 69 23.10 -12.04 -1.55
N LEU A 70 21.99 -11.32 -1.78
CA LEU A 70 22.01 -9.87 -1.99
C LEU A 70 22.50 -9.12 -0.74
N CYS A 71 22.03 -9.50 0.44
CA CYS A 71 22.51 -8.97 1.71
C CYS A 71 24.02 -9.22 1.90
N GLY A 72 24.49 -10.40 1.51
CA GLY A 72 25.93 -10.71 1.52
C GLY A 72 26.77 -9.80 0.63
N ILE A 73 26.26 -9.45 -0.56
CA ILE A 73 26.92 -8.50 -1.49
C ILE A 73 26.91 -7.08 -0.91
N ILE A 74 25.78 -6.64 -0.37
CA ILE A 74 25.61 -5.30 0.18
C ILE A 74 26.37 -5.13 1.52
N GLY A 75 26.56 -6.22 2.26
CA GLY A 75 27.12 -6.20 3.61
C GLY A 75 26.10 -5.86 4.70
N CYS A 76 24.81 -6.09 4.43
CA CYS A 76 23.72 -5.94 5.39
C CYS A 76 23.18 -7.30 5.90
N SER A 77 22.24 -7.28 6.80
CA SER A 77 21.57 -8.48 7.32
C SER A 77 20.05 -8.39 7.06
N ARG A 78 19.32 -9.46 7.39
CA ARG A 78 17.85 -9.45 7.30
C ARG A 78 17.17 -8.36 8.14
N LYS A 79 17.87 -7.77 9.13
CA LYS A 79 17.36 -6.65 9.93
C LYS A 79 17.23 -5.35 9.14
N GLU A 80 18.01 -5.23 8.09
CA GLU A 80 17.98 -4.08 7.20
C GLU A 80 17.09 -4.30 5.96
N VAL A 81 16.36 -5.43 5.90
CA VAL A 81 15.41 -5.73 4.82
C VAL A 81 13.99 -5.47 5.29
N PHE A 82 13.22 -4.70 4.52
CA PHE A 82 11.81 -4.39 4.74
C PHE A 82 10.98 -4.89 3.57
N VAL A 83 9.88 -5.57 3.87
CA VAL A 83 9.00 -6.18 2.88
C VAL A 83 7.55 -5.81 3.15
N VAL A 84 6.75 -5.65 2.12
CA VAL A 84 5.29 -5.56 2.18
C VAL A 84 4.68 -6.53 1.18
N PRO A 85 3.47 -7.06 1.38
CA PRO A 85 2.85 -7.95 0.42
C PRO A 85 2.27 -7.20 -0.78
N GLY A 86 2.29 -7.86 -1.95
CA GLY A 86 1.54 -7.49 -3.12
C GLY A 86 0.43 -8.50 -3.43
N ASN A 87 -0.30 -8.31 -4.53
CA ASN A 87 -1.40 -9.19 -4.91
C ASN A 87 -0.93 -10.59 -5.39
N HIS A 88 0.31 -10.72 -5.85
CA HIS A 88 0.91 -12.01 -6.17
C HIS A 88 1.43 -12.78 -4.95
N ASP A 89 1.60 -12.11 -3.80
CA ASP A 89 2.01 -12.73 -2.55
C ASP A 89 0.85 -13.45 -1.84
N LEU A 90 -0.35 -13.30 -2.35
CA LEU A 90 -1.53 -14.03 -1.91
C LEU A 90 -1.54 -15.45 -2.50
N LYS A 91 -1.73 -16.46 -1.65
CA LYS A 91 -1.85 -17.85 -2.09
C LYS A 91 -3.11 -18.06 -2.93
N ARG A 92 -2.93 -18.51 -4.16
CA ARG A 92 -4.00 -18.67 -5.15
C ARG A 92 -4.64 -20.07 -5.17
N ASP A 93 -4.75 -20.73 -4.04
CA ASP A 93 -5.44 -22.02 -3.93
C ASP A 93 -6.91 -21.80 -3.54
N PHE A 94 -7.79 -21.82 -4.54
CA PHE A 94 -9.16 -21.32 -4.48
C PHE A 94 -10.14 -22.15 -3.67
N ALA A 95 -9.90 -23.43 -3.49
CA ALA A 95 -10.84 -24.29 -2.76
C ALA A 95 -11.00 -23.88 -1.29
N ALA A 96 -10.01 -23.17 -0.73
CA ALA A 96 -10.01 -22.69 0.64
C ALA A 96 -10.58 -21.26 0.80
N HIS A 97 -10.93 -20.55 -0.29
CA HIS A 97 -11.14 -19.10 -0.24
C HIS A 97 -12.57 -18.61 -0.43
N GLN A 98 -13.58 -19.50 -0.58
CA GLN A 98 -14.98 -19.06 -0.79
C GLN A 98 -15.47 -18.08 0.30
N GLN A 99 -15.15 -18.34 1.58
CA GLN A 99 -15.53 -17.43 2.67
C GLN A 99 -14.81 -16.08 2.55
N ARG A 100 -13.55 -16.09 2.16
CA ARG A 100 -12.76 -14.88 1.94
C ARG A 100 -13.31 -14.06 0.76
N GLU A 101 -13.69 -14.69 -0.34
CA GLU A 101 -14.34 -14.02 -1.46
C GLU A 101 -15.65 -13.35 -1.07
N MET A 102 -16.48 -14.02 -0.23
CA MET A 102 -17.68 -13.41 0.32
C MET A 102 -17.35 -12.21 1.22
N MET A 103 -16.31 -12.29 2.02
CA MET A 103 -15.85 -11.18 2.87
C MET A 103 -15.32 -10.02 2.03
N ASN A 104 -14.55 -10.30 0.97
CA ASN A 104 -14.07 -9.28 0.04
C ASN A 104 -15.22 -8.59 -0.70
N ALA A 105 -16.23 -9.35 -1.12
CA ALA A 105 -17.44 -8.77 -1.70
C ALA A 105 -18.15 -7.84 -0.71
N ALA A 106 -18.27 -8.25 0.56
CA ALA A 106 -18.84 -7.40 1.59
C ALA A 106 -18.01 -6.13 1.85
N LEU A 107 -16.67 -6.24 1.83
CA LEU A 107 -15.77 -5.09 1.95
C LEU A 107 -15.92 -4.13 0.77
N ALA A 108 -16.11 -4.63 -0.45
CA ALA A 108 -16.30 -3.80 -1.64
C ALA A 108 -17.57 -2.95 -1.60
N PHE A 109 -18.62 -3.39 -0.89
CA PHE A 109 -19.87 -2.62 -0.72
C PHE A 109 -19.77 -1.46 0.29
N GLU A 110 -18.71 -1.39 1.11
CA GLU A 110 -18.52 -0.32 2.10
C GLU A 110 -17.15 0.37 2.00
N PRO A 111 -16.78 0.93 0.86
CA PRO A 111 -15.44 1.44 0.65
C PRO A 111 -15.10 2.69 1.49
N SER A 112 -16.10 3.43 1.99
CA SER A 112 -15.85 4.72 2.67
C SER A 112 -15.63 4.62 4.17
N ASN A 113 -16.12 3.58 4.85
CA ASN A 113 -16.14 3.54 6.31
C ASN A 113 -15.23 2.50 6.95
N ASN A 114 -14.72 1.53 6.20
CA ASN A 114 -13.96 0.39 6.73
C ASN A 114 -14.60 -0.29 7.97
N SER A 115 -15.89 0.03 8.22
CA SER A 115 -16.56 -0.39 9.45
C SER A 115 -16.73 -1.90 9.53
N PHE A 116 -16.93 -2.55 8.38
CA PHE A 116 -17.03 -4.00 8.33
C PHE A 116 -15.67 -4.65 8.63
N LEU A 117 -14.58 -4.12 8.06
CA LEU A 117 -13.25 -4.59 8.38
C LEU A 117 -12.94 -4.38 9.87
N ASP A 118 -13.08 -3.15 10.37
CA ASP A 118 -12.70 -2.78 11.73
C ASP A 118 -13.60 -3.39 12.80
N ASN A 119 -14.90 -3.45 12.58
CA ASN A 119 -15.85 -3.85 13.62
C ASN A 119 -16.30 -5.31 13.53
N VAL A 120 -16.08 -5.97 12.42
CA VAL A 120 -16.46 -7.37 12.20
C VAL A 120 -15.25 -8.25 12.00
N ILE A 121 -14.49 -8.04 10.92
CA ILE A 121 -13.38 -8.93 10.56
C ILE A 121 -12.28 -8.89 11.63
N LEU A 122 -11.81 -7.70 11.99
CA LEU A 122 -10.68 -7.55 12.92
C LEU A 122 -11.03 -7.91 14.36
N LYS A 123 -12.29 -7.89 14.75
CA LYS A 123 -12.73 -8.27 16.10
C LYS A 123 -12.93 -9.79 16.28
N SER A 124 -13.23 -10.51 15.22
CA SER A 124 -13.43 -11.95 15.27
C SER A 124 -12.16 -12.72 14.89
N LYS A 125 -11.65 -13.56 15.77
CA LYS A 125 -10.49 -14.42 15.50
C LYS A 125 -10.68 -15.31 14.27
N GLU A 126 -11.87 -15.88 14.09
CA GLU A 126 -12.18 -16.77 12.98
C GLU A 126 -12.19 -16.02 11.65
N LEU A 127 -12.82 -14.84 11.63
CA LEU A 127 -12.89 -14.01 10.42
C LEU A 127 -11.51 -13.45 10.06
N ARG A 128 -10.73 -13.00 11.05
CA ARG A 128 -9.33 -12.61 10.83
C ARG A 128 -8.56 -13.74 10.19
N LYS A 129 -8.61 -14.92 10.81
CA LYS A 129 -7.92 -16.10 10.27
C LYS A 129 -8.31 -16.34 8.82
N THR A 130 -9.60 -16.35 8.50
CA THR A 130 -10.09 -16.55 7.12
C THR A 130 -9.54 -15.49 6.17
N GLN A 131 -9.50 -14.22 6.58
CA GLN A 131 -9.00 -13.13 5.74
C GLN A 131 -7.49 -13.22 5.49
N PHE A 132 -6.72 -13.59 6.53
CA PHE A 132 -5.27 -13.55 6.49
C PHE A 132 -4.60 -14.89 6.17
N ASP A 133 -5.32 -16.02 6.24
CA ASP A 133 -4.78 -17.36 5.86
C ASP A 133 -4.26 -17.38 4.41
N ALA A 134 -4.80 -16.52 3.53
CA ALA A 134 -4.32 -16.38 2.17
C ALA A 134 -2.87 -15.83 2.08
N PHE A 135 -2.44 -15.09 3.11
CA PHE A 135 -1.08 -14.55 3.24
C PHE A 135 -0.18 -15.41 4.14
N LYS A 136 -0.62 -16.61 4.54
CA LYS A 136 0.13 -17.43 5.50
C LYS A 136 1.57 -17.68 5.06
N ASP A 137 1.77 -18.11 3.81
CA ASP A 137 3.12 -18.41 3.29
C ASP A 137 3.97 -17.12 3.18
N TYR A 138 3.34 -15.98 2.82
CA TYR A 138 3.97 -14.66 2.87
C TYR A 138 4.37 -14.28 4.32
N ASN A 139 3.45 -14.40 5.27
CA ASN A 139 3.72 -14.05 6.65
C ASN A 139 4.82 -14.93 7.25
N ASP A 140 4.85 -16.23 6.90
CA ASP A 140 5.93 -17.15 7.30
C ASP A 140 7.29 -16.74 6.71
N PHE A 141 7.32 -16.22 5.49
CA PHE A 141 8.51 -15.62 4.89
C PHE A 141 8.86 -14.28 5.56
N ALA A 142 7.90 -13.38 5.71
CA ALA A 142 8.14 -12.01 6.19
C ALA A 142 8.61 -11.94 7.66
N LYS A 143 8.23 -12.91 8.50
CA LYS A 143 8.61 -12.94 9.92
C LYS A 143 10.11 -13.09 10.20
N VAL A 144 10.91 -13.49 9.19
CA VAL A 144 12.37 -13.57 9.36
C VAL A 144 13.03 -12.19 9.30
N PHE A 145 12.30 -11.16 8.90
CA PHE A 145 12.75 -9.78 8.85
C PHE A 145 12.30 -9.02 10.09
N LEU A 146 13.13 -8.10 10.58
CA LEU A 146 12.86 -7.36 11.82
C LEU A 146 11.52 -6.59 11.79
N CYS A 147 11.13 -6.08 10.63
CA CYS A 147 9.88 -5.36 10.46
C CYS A 147 8.61 -6.18 10.77
N HIS A 148 8.71 -7.52 10.77
CA HIS A 148 7.60 -8.43 11.05
C HIS A 148 7.75 -9.26 12.35
N GLU A 149 8.90 -9.22 13.01
CA GLU A 149 9.20 -10.09 14.15
C GLU A 149 8.22 -9.94 15.32
N LYS A 150 7.79 -8.71 15.63
CA LYS A 150 6.88 -8.43 16.75
C LYS A 150 5.40 -8.65 16.42
N VAL A 151 5.06 -8.62 15.15
CA VAL A 151 3.70 -8.67 14.65
C VAL A 151 3.14 -10.09 14.75
N MET A 152 3.94 -11.08 14.41
CA MET A 152 3.49 -12.47 14.26
C MET A 152 3.13 -13.17 15.57
N ASP A 153 3.80 -12.85 16.68
CA ASP A 153 3.54 -13.54 17.96
C ASP A 153 2.14 -13.22 18.51
N LYS A 154 1.69 -11.98 18.38
CA LYS A 154 0.34 -11.55 18.76
C LYS A 154 -0.75 -12.15 17.88
N CYS A 155 -0.53 -12.23 16.56
CA CYS A 155 -1.50 -12.76 15.61
C CYS A 155 -1.76 -14.25 15.80
N ILE A 156 -0.74 -15.04 16.17
CA ILE A 156 -0.81 -16.48 16.32
C ILE A 156 -1.33 -16.89 17.70
N ASN A 157 -0.84 -16.24 18.76
CA ASN A 157 -1.05 -16.66 20.15
C ASN A 157 -2.09 -15.81 20.90
N GLY A 158 -2.55 -14.72 20.33
CA GLY A 158 -3.51 -13.81 20.96
C GLY A 158 -4.96 -14.30 20.93
N GLY A 159 -5.73 -13.97 21.98
CA GLY A 159 -7.20 -14.17 22.03
C GLY A 159 -7.97 -13.25 21.10
N ASP A 160 -9.31 -13.24 21.20
CA ASP A 160 -10.18 -12.41 20.34
C ASP A 160 -9.92 -10.89 20.46
N ASP A 161 -9.42 -10.43 21.61
CA ASP A 161 -9.06 -9.03 21.87
C ASP A 161 -7.57 -8.71 21.65
N ALA A 162 -6.76 -9.67 21.20
CA ALA A 162 -5.31 -9.52 21.17
C ALA A 162 -4.79 -8.62 20.02
N ILE A 163 -5.57 -8.43 18.96
CA ILE A 163 -5.21 -7.55 17.85
C ILE A 163 -5.92 -6.20 18.03
N THR A 164 -5.40 -5.41 18.94
CA THR A 164 -5.79 -4.01 19.08
C THR A 164 -5.13 -3.11 18.05
N ASP A 165 -4.00 -3.54 17.47
CA ASP A 165 -3.07 -2.68 16.73
C ASP A 165 -2.98 -2.99 15.23
N ASN A 166 -3.89 -3.76 14.63
CA ASN A 166 -3.90 -4.08 13.18
C ASN A 166 -2.56 -4.57 12.61
N ASP A 167 -1.86 -5.38 13.37
CA ASP A 167 -0.49 -5.82 13.09
C ASP A 167 -0.32 -6.44 11.68
N GLU A 168 -1.38 -7.05 11.11
CA GLU A 168 -1.35 -7.62 9.76
C GLU A 168 -1.67 -6.60 8.64
N LEU A 169 -2.06 -5.38 9.00
CA LEU A 169 -2.35 -4.30 8.06
C LEU A 169 -1.14 -3.40 7.83
N PHE A 170 -0.31 -3.24 8.86
CA PHE A 170 0.89 -2.42 8.80
C PHE A 170 1.91 -2.85 9.84
N TYR A 171 3.13 -2.40 9.66
CA TYR A 171 4.19 -2.39 10.67
C TYR A 171 4.80 -1.00 10.76
N HIS A 172 5.39 -0.67 11.91
CA HIS A 172 6.10 0.59 12.12
C HIS A 172 7.43 0.32 12.82
N THR A 173 8.50 0.79 12.23
CA THR A 173 9.85 0.60 12.77
C THR A 173 10.65 1.89 12.66
N LEU A 174 11.31 2.27 13.75
CA LEU A 174 12.36 3.27 13.72
C LEU A 174 13.63 2.62 13.18
N LEU A 175 14.20 3.21 12.14
CA LEU A 175 15.48 2.73 11.62
C LEU A 175 16.61 3.04 12.60
N SER A 176 17.55 2.13 12.72
CA SER A 176 18.71 2.29 13.61
C SER A 176 19.66 3.40 13.14
N LYS A 177 19.64 3.71 11.84
CA LYS A 177 20.48 4.74 11.23
C LYS A 177 19.70 6.06 11.11
N LYS A 178 20.33 7.14 11.57
CA LYS A 178 19.80 8.49 11.43
C LYS A 178 20.30 9.16 10.16
N VAL A 179 19.57 10.17 9.72
CA VAL A 179 19.97 11.10 8.66
C VAL A 179 20.25 12.45 9.31
N GLY A 180 21.52 12.73 9.63
CA GLY A 180 21.88 13.84 10.51
C GLY A 180 21.22 13.68 11.89
N ASP A 181 20.49 14.69 12.32
CA ASP A 181 19.74 14.69 13.58
C ASP A 181 18.32 14.09 13.43
N PHE A 182 17.89 13.82 12.20
CA PHE A 182 16.58 13.24 11.95
C PHE A 182 16.55 11.75 12.28
N THR A 183 15.50 11.32 12.98
CA THR A 183 15.12 9.92 13.07
C THR A 183 14.38 9.54 11.80
N VAL A 184 14.52 8.29 11.36
CA VAL A 184 13.78 7.78 10.19
C VAL A 184 12.88 6.66 10.65
N SER A 185 11.61 6.73 10.30
CA SER A 185 10.66 5.66 10.53
C SER A 185 10.09 5.14 9.21
N VAL A 186 9.76 3.85 9.20
CA VAL A 186 9.14 3.17 8.06
C VAL A 186 7.82 2.58 8.50
N ARG A 187 6.76 2.88 7.77
CA ARG A 187 5.47 2.23 7.89
C ARG A 187 5.17 1.45 6.60
N GLY A 188 5.16 0.15 6.69
CA GLY A 188 4.71 -0.74 5.64
C GLY A 188 3.22 -1.05 5.78
N VAL A 189 2.47 -1.04 4.69
CA VAL A 189 1.03 -1.30 4.71
C VAL A 189 0.67 -2.44 3.76
N ASN A 190 -0.26 -3.29 4.19
CA ASN A 190 -0.82 -4.33 3.34
C ASN A 190 -1.95 -3.74 2.49
N THR A 191 -1.62 -3.36 1.25
CA THR A 191 -2.58 -2.86 0.27
C THR A 191 -3.26 -3.99 -0.53
N ALA A 192 -2.84 -5.24 -0.33
CA ALA A 192 -3.38 -6.41 -1.01
C ALA A 192 -4.45 -7.15 -0.18
N LEU A 193 -4.95 -6.52 0.90
CA LEU A 193 -5.83 -7.16 1.88
C LEU A 193 -7.08 -7.79 1.27
N ASN A 194 -7.72 -7.14 0.31
CA ASN A 194 -8.90 -7.62 -0.39
C ASN A 194 -8.61 -8.11 -1.80
N CYS A 195 -7.35 -8.31 -2.17
CA CYS A 195 -6.98 -8.94 -3.43
C CYS A 195 -7.51 -10.37 -3.49
N ASP A 196 -7.86 -10.81 -4.66
CA ASP A 196 -8.33 -12.16 -4.93
C ASP A 196 -7.63 -12.78 -6.14
N ALA A 197 -8.07 -13.94 -6.52
CA ALA A 197 -7.49 -14.66 -7.62
C ALA A 197 -7.77 -14.06 -8.99
N TRP A 198 -8.69 -13.14 -9.07
CA TRP A 198 -9.13 -12.54 -10.32
C TRP A 198 -8.46 -11.19 -10.58
N ASP A 199 -7.71 -10.64 -9.61
CA ASP A 199 -7.03 -9.35 -9.73
C ASP A 199 -6.06 -9.26 -10.92
N TRP A 200 -5.56 -10.40 -11.42
CA TRP A 200 -4.71 -10.48 -12.60
C TRP A 200 -5.50 -10.61 -13.93
N ASN A 201 -6.82 -10.77 -13.87
CA ASN A 201 -7.66 -10.88 -15.06
C ASN A 201 -8.10 -9.48 -15.49
N GLU A 202 -7.58 -8.98 -16.62
CA GLU A 202 -7.89 -7.65 -17.16
C GLU A 202 -9.39 -7.33 -17.26
N LYS A 203 -10.23 -8.36 -17.43
CA LYS A 203 -11.68 -8.23 -17.47
C LYS A 203 -12.29 -7.74 -16.15
N TYR A 204 -11.59 -7.90 -15.03
CA TYR A 204 -12.04 -7.52 -13.69
C TYR A 204 -11.22 -6.36 -13.08
N LYS A 205 -10.22 -5.81 -13.80
CA LYS A 205 -9.41 -4.70 -13.33
C LYS A 205 -10.19 -3.39 -13.25
N ASP A 206 -11.16 -3.20 -14.13
CA ASP A 206 -11.97 -1.98 -14.13
C ASP A 206 -12.95 -1.98 -12.97
N GLY A 207 -12.62 -1.21 -11.94
CA GLY A 207 -13.48 -0.96 -10.78
C GLY A 207 -13.17 -1.76 -9.52
N HIS A 208 -12.22 -2.70 -9.53
CA HIS A 208 -11.80 -3.38 -8.31
C HIS A 208 -10.71 -2.58 -7.60
N LEU A 209 -11.13 -1.73 -6.65
CA LEU A 209 -10.21 -0.91 -5.86
C LEU A 209 -9.82 -1.63 -4.57
N GLN A 210 -8.55 -1.50 -4.20
CA GLN A 210 -8.01 -2.07 -2.98
C GLN A 210 -8.42 -1.26 -1.76
N ILE A 211 -8.60 -1.92 -0.62
CA ILE A 211 -8.97 -1.28 0.64
C ILE A 211 -7.73 -1.08 1.49
N LEU A 212 -7.48 0.17 1.88
CA LEU A 212 -6.50 0.51 2.89
C LEU A 212 -7.22 1.10 4.10
N PRO A 213 -7.37 0.35 5.21
CA PRO A 213 -8.03 0.83 6.41
C PRO A 213 -7.34 2.09 6.96
N GLN A 214 -8.13 3.05 7.46
CA GLN A 214 -7.60 4.31 7.97
C GLN A 214 -6.54 4.09 9.05
N ARG A 215 -6.76 3.16 9.98
CA ARG A 215 -5.80 2.87 11.05
C ARG A 215 -4.49 2.23 10.55
N ALA A 216 -4.43 1.70 9.31
CA ALA A 216 -3.18 1.20 8.75
C ALA A 216 -2.20 2.31 8.38
N TYR A 217 -2.68 3.49 8.00
CA TYR A 217 -1.84 4.60 7.54
C TYR A 217 -1.89 5.85 8.43
N VAL A 218 -2.90 6.02 9.26
CA VAL A 218 -2.99 7.16 10.18
C VAL A 218 -2.02 6.99 11.34
N LEU A 219 -1.28 8.04 11.64
CA LEU A 219 -0.32 8.08 12.73
C LEU A 219 -1.04 8.42 14.05
N GLU A 220 -0.76 7.68 15.11
CA GLU A 220 -1.27 7.99 16.45
C GLU A 220 -0.56 9.20 17.05
N LYS A 221 0.73 9.33 16.77
CA LYS A 221 1.59 10.42 17.25
C LYS A 221 2.60 10.78 16.19
N GLU A 222 2.87 12.05 16.06
CA GLU A 222 3.92 12.58 15.21
C GLU A 222 5.07 13.10 16.06
N GLU A 223 6.28 12.63 15.76
CA GLU A 223 7.49 13.11 16.43
C GLU A 223 8.12 14.23 15.59
N LYS A 224 8.72 15.20 16.29
CA LYS A 224 9.54 16.23 15.63
C LYS A 224 10.83 15.60 15.12
N GLN A 225 11.37 16.15 14.05
CA GLN A 225 12.61 15.68 13.43
C GLN A 225 12.53 14.20 12.98
N GLU A 226 11.34 13.74 12.61
CA GLU A 226 11.12 12.41 12.09
C GLU A 226 10.86 12.44 10.58
N VAL A 227 11.69 11.74 9.82
CA VAL A 227 11.47 11.45 8.41
C VAL A 227 10.62 10.19 8.30
N ARG A 228 9.40 10.32 7.80
CA ARG A 228 8.45 9.21 7.69
C ARG A 228 8.40 8.67 6.27
N ILE A 229 8.64 7.37 6.15
CA ILE A 229 8.57 6.61 4.92
C ILE A 229 7.35 5.69 4.97
N LEU A 230 6.49 5.74 3.95
CA LEU A 230 5.43 4.76 3.74
C LEU A 230 5.87 3.78 2.65
N MET A 231 5.66 2.50 2.90
CA MET A 231 5.80 1.42 1.91
C MET A 231 4.45 0.73 1.68
N GLY A 232 4.10 0.54 0.43
CA GLY A 232 2.94 -0.25 0.01
C GLY A 232 3.20 -0.89 -1.34
N HIS A 233 2.31 -1.78 -1.79
CA HIS A 233 2.41 -2.33 -3.14
C HIS A 233 1.56 -1.53 -4.13
N HIS A 234 0.26 -1.43 -3.89
CA HIS A 234 -0.65 -0.69 -4.76
C HIS A 234 -0.53 0.81 -4.51
N PRO A 235 -0.28 1.62 -5.57
CA PRO A 235 -0.36 3.07 -5.47
C PRO A 235 -1.75 3.55 -5.08
N THR A 236 -1.84 4.79 -4.62
CA THR A 236 -3.11 5.41 -4.17
C THR A 236 -4.20 5.41 -5.23
N SER A 237 -3.84 5.43 -6.52
CA SER A 237 -4.78 5.32 -7.64
C SER A 237 -5.57 4.00 -7.68
N PHE A 238 -5.07 2.97 -7.03
CA PHE A 238 -5.72 1.65 -6.89
C PHE A 238 -6.49 1.50 -5.58
N LEU A 239 -6.55 2.54 -4.74
CA LEU A 239 -7.19 2.46 -3.43
C LEU A 239 -8.59 3.06 -3.44
N THR A 240 -9.50 2.44 -2.68
CA THR A 240 -10.79 3.04 -2.33
C THR A 240 -10.55 4.34 -1.54
N SER A 241 -11.44 5.31 -1.69
CA SER A 241 -11.30 6.61 -1.02
C SER A 241 -9.98 7.33 -1.34
N ARG A 242 -9.50 7.17 -2.58
CA ARG A 242 -8.23 7.69 -3.10
C ARG A 242 -7.91 9.10 -2.60
N THR A 243 -8.81 10.04 -2.79
CA THR A 243 -8.58 11.46 -2.44
C THR A 243 -8.23 11.64 -0.97
N LYS A 244 -8.98 11.01 -0.06
CA LYS A 244 -8.73 11.11 1.38
C LYS A 244 -7.40 10.47 1.78
N VAL A 245 -7.08 9.31 1.19
CA VAL A 245 -5.81 8.63 1.43
C VAL A 245 -4.65 9.47 0.93
N GLU A 246 -4.73 9.99 -0.31
CA GLU A 246 -3.68 10.83 -0.90
C GLU A 246 -3.46 12.11 -0.09
N GLU A 247 -4.52 12.82 0.28
CA GLU A 247 -4.44 14.03 1.10
C GLU A 247 -3.70 13.75 2.42
N TYR A 248 -4.07 12.65 3.10
CA TYR A 248 -3.40 12.28 4.33
C TYR A 248 -1.92 11.93 4.09
N LEU A 249 -1.64 11.02 3.14
CA LEU A 249 -0.27 10.57 2.89
C LEU A 249 0.65 11.72 2.47
N ASN A 250 0.16 12.64 1.64
CA ASN A 250 0.93 13.78 1.16
C ASN A 250 1.26 14.79 2.26
N CYS A 251 0.44 14.85 3.32
CA CYS A 251 0.67 15.74 4.46
C CYS A 251 1.57 15.11 5.55
N HIS A 252 1.57 13.77 5.66
CA HIS A 252 2.15 13.11 6.83
C HIS A 252 3.34 12.21 6.52
N TYR A 253 3.53 11.79 5.26
CA TYR A 253 4.65 10.96 4.84
C TYR A 253 5.52 11.68 3.82
N HIS A 254 6.78 11.85 4.17
CA HIS A 254 7.77 12.57 3.36
C HIS A 254 8.20 11.77 2.13
N ILE A 255 8.24 10.44 2.27
CA ILE A 255 8.62 9.51 1.21
C ILE A 255 7.57 8.40 1.14
N GLN A 256 7.09 8.09 -0.06
CA GLN A 256 6.08 7.08 -0.32
C GLN A 256 6.58 6.16 -1.42
N LEU A 257 6.72 4.87 -1.13
CA LEU A 257 7.31 3.87 -2.02
C LEU A 257 6.26 2.82 -2.37
N PHE A 258 5.98 2.67 -3.67
CA PHE A 258 4.99 1.72 -4.19
C PHE A 258 5.55 0.90 -5.34
N GLY A 259 4.91 -0.25 -5.65
CA GLY A 259 5.16 -1.12 -6.80
C GLY A 259 3.97 -1.20 -7.75
N HIS A 260 3.64 -2.41 -8.20
CA HIS A 260 2.44 -2.83 -8.94
C HIS A 260 2.31 -2.36 -10.38
N VAL A 261 2.60 -1.10 -10.68
CA VAL A 261 2.36 -0.52 -12.02
C VAL A 261 3.41 -0.93 -13.06
N HIS A 262 4.52 -1.52 -12.62
CA HIS A 262 5.66 -1.96 -13.44
C HIS A 262 6.32 -0.85 -14.27
N ILE A 263 5.93 0.40 -14.07
CA ILE A 263 6.46 1.58 -14.77
C ILE A 263 6.94 2.58 -13.73
N GLN A 264 8.20 2.99 -13.89
CA GLN A 264 8.78 4.00 -13.03
C GLN A 264 8.08 5.35 -13.18
N ASN A 265 7.70 5.96 -12.05
CA ASN A 265 7.13 7.30 -12.03
C ASN A 265 7.45 7.98 -10.69
N ILE A 266 7.81 9.26 -10.75
CA ILE A 266 8.15 10.08 -9.58
C ILE A 266 7.13 11.21 -9.47
N GLN A 267 6.52 11.36 -8.32
CA GLN A 267 5.47 12.34 -8.04
C GLN A 267 5.76 13.14 -6.77
N GLY A 268 5.11 14.30 -6.65
CA GLY A 268 5.10 15.13 -5.45
C GLY A 268 6.02 16.35 -5.54
N ASP A 269 5.64 17.38 -4.78
CA ASP A 269 6.40 18.62 -4.63
C ASP A 269 7.00 18.76 -3.22
N ASN A 270 6.16 18.64 -2.18
CA ASN A 270 6.57 18.67 -0.78
C ASN A 270 6.77 17.27 -0.15
N TYR A 271 6.69 16.24 -0.95
CA TYR A 271 6.96 14.84 -0.63
C TYR A 271 7.52 14.15 -1.88
N VAL A 272 8.05 12.96 -1.72
CA VAL A 272 8.48 12.12 -2.84
C VAL A 272 7.64 10.85 -2.85
N ARG A 273 6.93 10.60 -3.94
CA ARG A 273 6.29 9.31 -4.20
C ARG A 273 7.01 8.63 -5.36
N VAL A 274 7.57 7.48 -5.09
CA VAL A 274 8.22 6.63 -6.09
C VAL A 274 7.30 5.45 -6.40
N LEU A 275 6.77 5.42 -7.61
CA LEU A 275 6.16 4.23 -8.18
C LEU A 275 7.29 3.46 -8.85
N SER A 276 7.74 2.39 -8.24
CA SER A 276 8.83 1.58 -8.77
C SER A 276 8.38 0.82 -10.01
N GLY A 277 9.25 0.76 -11.01
CA GLY A 277 9.11 -0.27 -12.03
C GLY A 277 9.36 -1.66 -11.44
N ALA A 278 9.02 -2.69 -12.19
CA ALA A 278 9.23 -4.08 -11.77
C ALA A 278 10.67 -4.53 -11.98
N LEU A 279 11.23 -5.30 -11.04
CA LEU A 279 12.52 -5.94 -11.26
C LEU A 279 12.41 -7.09 -12.29
N ASN A 280 11.24 -7.73 -12.37
CA ASN A 280 10.98 -8.80 -13.33
C ASN A 280 9.59 -8.65 -13.95
N PRO A 281 9.37 -7.61 -14.80
CA PRO A 281 8.09 -7.37 -15.42
C PRO A 281 7.73 -8.50 -16.41
N PRO A 282 6.43 -8.80 -16.60
CA PRO A 282 6.02 -9.64 -17.69
C PRO A 282 6.34 -8.93 -19.02
N PRO A 283 6.84 -9.66 -20.03
CA PRO A 283 7.12 -9.06 -21.33
C PRO A 283 5.82 -8.59 -21.99
N ASP A 284 5.76 -7.33 -22.35
CA ASP A 284 4.69 -6.82 -23.21
C ASP A 284 5.11 -6.94 -24.68
N LYS A 285 4.37 -7.76 -25.44
CA LYS A 285 4.66 -7.96 -26.86
C LYS A 285 4.30 -6.76 -27.75
N LYS A 286 3.44 -5.86 -27.23
CA LYS A 286 3.01 -4.67 -27.97
C LYS A 286 3.91 -3.46 -27.69
N GLU A 287 4.36 -3.32 -26.43
CA GLU A 287 5.18 -2.21 -25.97
C GLU A 287 6.41 -2.72 -25.20
N PRO A 288 7.33 -3.48 -25.82
CA PRO A 288 8.43 -4.13 -25.10
C PRO A 288 9.41 -3.14 -24.45
N GLU A 289 9.44 -1.89 -24.93
CA GLU A 289 10.30 -0.84 -24.37
C GLU A 289 9.71 -0.22 -23.09
N LYS A 290 8.43 -0.40 -22.82
CA LYS A 290 7.71 0.22 -21.71
C LYS A 290 7.90 -0.55 -20.39
N TYR A 291 7.99 -1.87 -20.49
CA TYR A 291 8.08 -2.77 -19.34
C TYR A 291 9.45 -3.46 -19.34
N LYS A 292 10.45 -2.79 -18.82
CA LYS A 292 11.80 -3.32 -18.65
C LYS A 292 12.14 -3.52 -17.17
N PRO A 293 12.97 -4.50 -16.83
CA PRO A 293 13.51 -4.62 -15.47
C PRO A 293 14.13 -3.31 -15.01
N ILE A 294 13.74 -2.85 -13.81
CA ILE A 294 14.22 -1.59 -13.23
C ILE A 294 14.32 -1.72 -11.71
N TYR A 295 15.27 -1.01 -11.12
CA TYR A 295 15.38 -0.84 -9.67
C TYR A 295 15.87 0.57 -9.34
N ASN A 296 15.71 0.97 -8.07
CA ASN A 296 16.05 2.31 -7.62
C ASN A 296 17.01 2.26 -6.42
N ILE A 297 17.88 3.26 -6.34
CA ILE A 297 18.61 3.60 -5.13
C ILE A 297 18.14 4.98 -4.68
N VAL A 298 17.51 5.03 -3.52
CA VAL A 298 16.99 6.27 -2.93
C VAL A 298 17.94 6.69 -1.81
N GLU A 299 18.47 7.91 -1.90
CA GLU A 299 19.36 8.45 -0.88
C GLU A 299 18.74 9.62 -0.14
N LEU A 300 18.84 9.57 1.19
CA LEU A 300 18.44 10.64 2.10
C LEU A 300 19.70 11.27 2.69
N SER A 301 19.84 12.59 2.53
CA SER A 301 20.95 13.37 3.06
C SER A 301 20.44 14.59 3.81
N PRO A 302 20.96 14.90 5.01
CA PRO A 302 20.57 16.11 5.72
C PRO A 302 21.07 17.33 4.93
N LEU A 303 20.24 18.35 4.81
CA LEU A 303 20.62 19.62 4.21
C LEU A 303 20.84 20.69 5.29
N ASP A 304 19.91 20.77 6.24
CA ASP A 304 19.97 21.62 7.42
C ASP A 304 19.12 21.00 8.56
N GLU A 305 18.77 21.77 9.60
CA GLU A 305 18.02 21.31 10.78
C GLU A 305 16.56 20.95 10.49
N THR A 306 16.02 21.43 9.38
CA THR A 306 14.60 21.27 8.98
C THR A 306 14.43 20.66 7.61
N HIS A 307 15.49 20.47 6.83
CA HIS A 307 15.38 19.96 5.47
C HIS A 307 16.25 18.74 5.24
N ILE A 308 15.69 17.80 4.48
CA ILE A 308 16.42 16.68 3.89
C ILE A 308 16.42 16.82 2.37
N LYS A 309 17.52 16.39 1.77
CA LYS A 309 17.60 16.14 0.34
C LYS A 309 17.33 14.66 0.08
N VAL A 310 16.40 14.37 -0.79
CA VAL A 310 16.08 13.02 -1.26
C VAL A 310 16.45 12.94 -2.74
N THR A 311 17.35 12.04 -3.06
CA THR A 311 17.73 11.74 -4.45
C THR A 311 17.37 10.31 -4.81
N GLY A 312 17.04 10.08 -6.06
CA GLY A 312 16.79 8.75 -6.59
C GLY A 312 17.61 8.51 -7.84
N GLU A 313 18.29 7.38 -7.88
CA GLU A 313 18.97 6.86 -9.05
C GLU A 313 18.23 5.61 -9.52
N SER A 314 17.81 5.57 -10.77
CA SER A 314 17.17 4.41 -11.39
C SER A 314 18.10 3.73 -12.36
N GLN A 315 18.08 2.39 -12.32
CA GLN A 315 18.83 1.54 -13.24
C GLN A 315 17.86 0.68 -14.03
N ILE A 316 17.93 0.72 -15.35
CA ILE A 316 17.02 0.00 -16.25
C ILE A 316 17.77 -1.03 -17.08
N TRP A 317 17.13 -2.15 -17.34
CA TRP A 317 17.68 -3.21 -18.16
C TRP A 317 17.81 -2.81 -19.63
N ASP A 318 19.01 -2.90 -20.16
CA ASP A 318 19.29 -2.72 -21.58
C ASP A 318 20.32 -3.74 -22.08
N ARG A 319 19.92 -4.58 -23.03
CA ARG A 319 20.81 -5.52 -23.75
C ARG A 319 21.76 -6.33 -22.86
N ASN A 320 21.23 -6.99 -21.83
CA ASN A 320 21.97 -7.84 -20.88
C ASN A 320 22.77 -7.13 -19.78
N LYS A 321 22.49 -5.88 -19.47
CA LYS A 321 23.03 -5.15 -18.32
C LYS A 321 22.04 -4.10 -17.82
N PHE A 322 22.26 -3.64 -16.61
CA PHE A 322 21.58 -2.43 -16.11
C PHE A 322 22.38 -1.20 -16.53
N ILE A 323 21.68 -0.15 -16.88
CA ILE A 323 22.23 1.17 -17.20
C ILE A 323 21.44 2.25 -16.47
N ARG A 324 22.05 3.40 -16.22
CA ARG A 324 21.38 4.55 -15.63
C ARG A 324 20.17 4.98 -16.47
N TYR A 325 19.04 5.16 -15.81
CA TYR A 325 17.80 5.64 -16.41
C TYR A 325 17.50 7.06 -15.95
N ASP A 326 17.93 8.05 -16.74
CA ASP A 326 17.88 9.46 -16.34
C ASP A 326 16.44 9.98 -16.10
N GLU A 327 15.46 9.47 -16.84
CA GLU A 327 14.03 9.83 -16.64
C GLU A 327 13.46 9.33 -15.31
N GLY A 328 14.07 8.32 -14.72
CA GLY A 328 13.72 7.80 -13.39
C GLY A 328 14.53 8.44 -12.25
N CYS A 329 15.56 9.25 -12.58
CA CYS A 329 16.37 9.94 -11.57
C CYS A 329 15.66 11.22 -11.09
N PHE A 330 15.84 11.55 -9.81
CA PHE A 330 15.26 12.75 -9.22
C PHE A 330 16.11 13.33 -8.09
N GLU A 331 15.90 14.61 -7.82
CA GLU A 331 16.40 15.29 -6.62
C GLU A 331 15.28 16.19 -6.08
N LYS A 332 14.98 16.09 -4.78
CA LYS A 332 13.97 16.87 -4.07
C LYS A 332 14.52 17.31 -2.72
N VAL A 333 14.15 18.52 -2.30
CA VAL A 333 14.37 19.02 -0.95
C VAL A 333 13.03 19.03 -0.22
N ILE A 334 12.95 18.41 0.93
CA ILE A 334 11.74 18.24 1.71
C ILE A 334 11.94 18.87 3.07
N GLU A 335 10.99 19.72 3.47
CA GLU A 335 10.91 20.28 4.81
C GLU A 335 10.30 19.22 5.76
N ILE A 336 10.95 19.03 6.91
CA ILE A 336 10.56 18.03 7.91
C ILE A 336 9.64 18.62 9.00
N GLU A 337 9.54 19.95 9.09
CA GLU A 337 8.58 20.55 9.99
C GLU A 337 7.14 20.29 9.53
N LEU A 338 6.41 19.58 10.37
CA LEU A 338 4.99 19.33 10.18
C LEU A 338 4.21 20.63 10.23
N ASN A 339 3.56 20.97 9.16
CA ASN A 339 2.48 21.95 9.17
C ASN A 339 1.29 21.37 9.96
N LYS A 340 1.33 21.49 11.29
CA LYS A 340 0.30 21.01 12.22
C LYS A 340 -1.12 21.54 11.93
N ASN A 341 -1.26 22.49 11.00
CA ASN A 341 -2.49 23.24 10.78
C ASN A 341 -3.23 22.94 9.47
N LYS A 342 -2.80 21.96 8.68
CA LYS A 342 -3.44 21.72 7.37
C LYS A 342 -4.40 20.54 7.30
N TRP A 343 -4.35 19.63 8.27
CA TRP A 343 -5.28 18.52 8.29
C TRP A 343 -5.96 18.43 9.66
N GLU A 344 -7.18 18.94 9.73
CA GLU A 344 -8.09 18.53 10.79
C GLU A 344 -8.58 17.14 10.39
N SER A 345 -8.25 16.14 11.22
CA SER A 345 -8.91 14.83 11.15
C SER A 345 -10.39 15.08 10.94
N PRO A 346 -11.05 14.50 9.92
CA PRO A 346 -12.49 14.61 9.83
C PRO A 346 -12.99 14.19 11.20
N LYS A 347 -13.54 15.15 11.97
CA LYS A 347 -14.12 14.85 13.28
C LYS A 347 -15.03 13.67 13.00
N MET A 348 -14.72 12.50 13.58
CA MET A 348 -15.68 11.41 13.59
C MET A 348 -16.92 12.01 14.20
N ILE A 349 -17.87 12.36 13.36
CA ILE A 349 -19.19 12.80 13.80
C ILE A 349 -19.74 11.55 14.46
N ARG A 350 -19.65 11.49 15.79
CA ARG A 350 -20.34 10.47 16.56
C ARG A 350 -21.81 10.72 16.32
N HIS A 351 -22.39 9.91 15.45
CA HIS A 351 -23.82 9.86 15.31
C HIS A 351 -24.35 9.18 16.59
N ASP A 352 -24.67 9.98 17.58
CA ASP A 352 -25.22 9.50 18.84
C ASP A 352 -26.48 8.69 18.53
N ASN A 353 -26.37 7.35 18.66
CA ASN A 353 -27.47 6.37 18.59
C ASN A 353 -28.26 6.23 17.27
N ILE A 354 -27.71 6.60 16.11
CA ILE A 354 -28.38 6.36 14.83
C ILE A 354 -27.74 5.14 14.13
N ASP A 355 -28.60 4.25 13.69
CA ASP A 355 -28.23 3.20 12.74
C ASP A 355 -28.00 3.82 11.35
N VAL A 356 -26.78 4.30 11.11
CA VAL A 356 -26.36 4.93 9.84
C VAL A 356 -26.64 4.02 8.63
N ARG A 357 -26.46 2.71 8.79
CA ARG A 357 -26.69 1.73 7.72
C ARG A 357 -28.19 1.59 7.44
N GLY A 358 -28.97 1.44 8.49
CA GLY A 358 -30.42 1.34 8.38
C GLY A 358 -31.00 2.56 7.68
N VAL A 359 -30.54 3.76 8.03
CA VAL A 359 -30.97 5.01 7.39
C VAL A 359 -30.60 5.06 5.91
N LYS A 360 -29.34 4.76 5.57
CA LYS A 360 -28.87 4.75 4.16
C LYS A 360 -29.61 3.69 3.35
N PHE A 361 -29.76 2.50 3.88
CA PHE A 361 -30.46 1.41 3.22
C PHE A 361 -31.93 1.75 3.00
N ALA A 362 -32.63 2.25 4.04
CA ALA A 362 -34.02 2.68 3.94
C ALA A 362 -34.18 3.76 2.87
N PHE A 363 -33.28 4.74 2.81
CA PHE A 363 -33.32 5.77 1.78
C PHE A 363 -33.17 5.18 0.37
N LEU A 364 -32.21 4.29 0.16
CA LEU A 364 -31.95 3.69 -1.17
C LEU A 364 -33.08 2.77 -1.66
N GLN A 365 -33.89 2.25 -0.76
CA GLN A 365 -35.07 1.43 -1.11
C GLN A 365 -36.32 2.25 -1.50
N ARG A 366 -36.29 3.56 -1.26
CA ARG A 366 -37.44 4.42 -1.58
C ARG A 366 -37.54 4.72 -3.07
N GLY A 367 -38.76 4.77 -3.59
CA GLY A 367 -39.03 5.20 -4.95
C GLY A 367 -39.06 6.73 -5.16
N ASP A 368 -39.12 7.50 -4.06
CA ASP A 368 -39.20 8.97 -4.05
C ASP A 368 -37.90 9.66 -3.61
N ARG A 369 -36.78 8.97 -3.72
CA ARG A 369 -35.47 9.40 -3.23
C ARG A 369 -35.06 10.81 -3.65
N VAL A 370 -35.28 11.14 -4.90
CA VAL A 370 -34.91 12.44 -5.49
C VAL A 370 -35.64 13.60 -4.80
N SER A 371 -36.84 13.33 -4.27
CA SER A 371 -37.61 14.35 -3.58
C SER A 371 -36.99 14.83 -2.25
N PHE A 372 -35.95 14.18 -1.76
CA PHE A 372 -35.28 14.55 -0.53
C PHE A 372 -34.05 15.48 -0.78
N PHE A 373 -33.60 15.62 -2.01
CA PHE A 373 -32.38 16.40 -2.31
C PHE A 373 -32.50 17.86 -1.86
N ASP A 374 -33.68 18.44 -1.89
CA ASP A 374 -33.93 19.82 -1.49
C ASP A 374 -34.61 19.95 -0.13
N LYS A 375 -34.82 18.85 0.61
CA LYS A 375 -35.55 18.86 1.89
C LYS A 375 -34.67 18.96 3.12
N ILE A 376 -33.34 18.86 2.95
CA ILE A 376 -32.41 18.94 4.07
C ILE A 376 -31.56 20.19 3.89
N ASP A 377 -31.77 21.16 4.76
CA ASP A 377 -31.00 22.41 4.76
C ASP A 377 -29.54 22.19 5.11
N ASP A 378 -28.67 23.05 4.59
CA ASP A 378 -27.21 23.06 4.83
C ASP A 378 -26.49 21.78 4.40
N VAL A 379 -27.00 21.04 3.44
CA VAL A 379 -26.29 19.94 2.78
C VAL A 379 -25.69 20.45 1.46
N PRO A 380 -24.37 20.45 1.29
CA PRO A 380 -23.72 20.92 0.07
C PRO A 380 -23.84 19.89 -1.04
N PHE A 381 -25.03 19.73 -1.59
CA PHE A 381 -25.34 18.80 -2.67
C PHE A 381 -26.06 19.51 -3.82
N THR A 382 -25.61 19.27 -5.04
CA THR A 382 -26.26 19.75 -6.26
C THR A 382 -26.42 18.59 -7.24
N PRO A 383 -27.67 18.24 -7.63
CA PRO A 383 -27.90 17.20 -8.61
C PRO A 383 -27.24 17.51 -9.95
N LYS A 384 -26.66 16.49 -10.61
CA LYS A 384 -26.02 16.60 -11.92
C LYS A 384 -26.83 15.82 -12.95
N ALA A 385 -27.37 16.51 -13.95
CA ALA A 385 -28.26 15.91 -14.93
C ALA A 385 -27.62 14.76 -15.75
N GLU A 386 -26.30 14.76 -15.89
CA GLU A 386 -25.54 13.73 -16.60
C GLU A 386 -25.23 12.48 -15.77
N LYS A 387 -25.46 12.51 -14.45
CA LYS A 387 -25.23 11.35 -13.57
C LYS A 387 -26.46 10.47 -13.45
N PRO A 388 -26.32 9.12 -13.43
CA PRO A 388 -27.41 8.21 -13.08
C PRO A 388 -28.05 8.56 -11.73
N GLU A 389 -29.37 8.39 -11.62
CA GLU A 389 -30.12 8.70 -10.38
C GLU A 389 -29.53 8.02 -9.14
N TYR A 390 -29.14 6.75 -9.28
CA TYR A 390 -28.57 5.98 -8.16
C TYR A 390 -27.27 6.59 -7.66
N ASP A 391 -26.39 7.00 -8.55
CA ASP A 391 -25.10 7.63 -8.21
C ASP A 391 -25.32 9.00 -7.56
N GLN A 392 -26.35 9.76 -7.99
CA GLN A 392 -26.74 11.00 -7.33
C GLN A 392 -27.27 10.77 -5.92
N CYS A 393 -28.00 9.67 -5.70
CA CYS A 393 -28.48 9.28 -4.38
C CYS A 393 -27.31 8.92 -3.43
N LEU A 394 -26.27 8.27 -3.93
CA LEU A 394 -25.07 7.98 -3.14
C LEU A 394 -24.30 9.25 -2.79
N ASP A 395 -24.10 10.17 -3.76
CA ASP A 395 -23.45 11.47 -3.53
C ASP A 395 -24.23 12.29 -2.49
N PHE A 396 -25.57 12.29 -2.58
CA PHE A 396 -26.45 12.97 -1.62
C PHE A 396 -26.31 12.38 -0.21
N LEU A 397 -26.37 11.06 -0.06
CA LEU A 397 -26.18 10.40 1.22
C LEU A 397 -24.82 10.71 1.85
N ASP A 398 -23.78 10.77 1.04
CA ASP A 398 -22.44 11.12 1.49
C ASP A 398 -22.38 12.60 1.96
N ALA A 399 -23.04 13.51 1.23
CA ALA A 399 -23.15 14.92 1.61
C ALA A 399 -23.95 15.10 2.91
N VAL A 400 -25.09 14.38 3.07
CA VAL A 400 -25.92 14.39 4.28
C VAL A 400 -25.13 13.87 5.49
N GLU A 401 -24.39 12.80 5.33
CA GLU A 401 -23.54 12.23 6.39
C GLU A 401 -22.43 13.20 6.79
N LYS A 402 -21.71 13.78 5.81
CA LYS A 402 -20.67 14.79 6.06
C LYS A 402 -21.20 16.04 6.75
N ALA A 403 -22.41 16.43 6.43
CA ALA A 403 -23.11 17.55 7.11
C ALA A 403 -23.64 17.18 8.50
N GLY A 404 -23.55 15.90 8.93
CA GLY A 404 -24.11 15.44 10.20
C GLY A 404 -25.65 15.39 10.25
N LYS A 405 -26.30 15.33 9.08
CA LYS A 405 -27.75 15.48 8.92
C LYS A 405 -28.52 14.15 8.75
N LEU A 406 -27.87 13.00 9.00
CA LEU A 406 -28.53 11.69 8.88
C LEU A 406 -29.75 11.52 9.80
N SER A 407 -29.75 12.15 10.99
CA SER A 407 -30.93 12.19 11.88
C SER A 407 -32.09 12.87 11.21
N GLN A 408 -31.84 14.01 10.57
CA GLN A 408 -32.87 14.78 9.87
C GLN A 408 -33.41 14.01 8.66
N LEU A 409 -32.52 13.35 7.89
CA LEU A 409 -32.96 12.47 6.81
C LEU A 409 -33.85 11.32 7.32
N ASN A 410 -33.44 10.68 8.42
CA ASN A 410 -34.22 9.59 9.03
C ASN A 410 -35.62 10.04 9.50
N GLU A 411 -35.71 11.23 10.09
CA GLU A 411 -37.00 11.79 10.49
C GLU A 411 -37.90 12.14 9.29
N LEU A 412 -37.32 12.68 8.22
CA LEU A 412 -38.07 12.99 6.99
C LEU A 412 -38.58 11.76 6.24
N MET A 413 -37.93 10.60 6.44
CA MET A 413 -38.33 9.34 5.82
C MET A 413 -39.43 8.59 6.58
N LYS A 414 -39.68 8.95 7.84
CA LYS A 414 -40.82 8.41 8.64
C LYS A 414 -42.15 8.98 8.19
#